data_052dcde663ccd256833486554916641d
#
_entry.id   052dcde663ccd256833486554916641d
#
_cell.length_a   1.000
_cell.length_b   1.000
_cell.length_c   1.000
_cell.angle_alpha   90.00
_cell.angle_beta   90.00
_cell.angle_gamma   90.00
#
_symmetry.space_group_name_H-M   'P 1'
#
loop_
_entity.id
_entity.type
_entity.pdbx_description
1 polymer ?
#
loop_
_entity_poly.entity_id
_entity_poly.type
_entity_poly.pdbx_seq_one_letter_code
_entity_poly.pdbx_strand_id
1 'polypeptide(L)'
;MSSQDVGLSSPVEGGSKTTYFDLLRELLPDLQTDATAHRSIPFRSLSEPLKREAVTGDIKFEFRPYRFKSAGRRLLLLWVNLKADDANEGTPYEGEADVLAVYSLGPHITLLDALDVKTDRFTGFWQDRPLFPLDSRNDAFIVYSTHWNAGESYNDLEMLFVDAGRLKTIANRFIYETQACGANFDETLSFRAVADAGNKYPKVFVKVRLVKKTDEAACEHP
;
A
#
# COMPACT_ATOMS: atom_id res chain seq x y z
N MET A 1 -12.30 -9.86 8.00
CA MET A 1 -11.40 -11.01 8.22
C MET A 1 -10.30 -10.50 9.13
N SER A 2 -10.16 -11.06 10.33
CA SER A 2 -9.08 -10.69 11.25
C SER A 2 -7.74 -11.06 10.62
N SER A 3 -6.77 -10.14 10.62
CA SER A 3 -5.38 -10.47 10.38
C SER A 3 -4.95 -11.47 11.45
N GLN A 4 -4.79 -12.73 11.10
CA GLN A 4 -4.07 -13.65 11.95
C GLN A 4 -2.63 -13.14 12.02
N ASP A 5 -2.06 -13.05 13.21
CA ASP A 5 -0.63 -12.84 13.39
C ASP A 5 0.10 -14.03 12.75
N VAL A 6 0.57 -13.82 11.55
CA VAL A 6 1.26 -14.83 10.76
C VAL A 6 2.75 -14.68 11.02
N GLY A 7 3.36 -15.68 11.63
CA GLY A 7 4.81 -15.68 11.87
C GLY A 7 5.62 -15.99 10.60
N LEU A 8 6.90 -15.63 10.61
CA LEU A 8 7.85 -15.89 9.51
C LEU A 8 7.90 -17.37 9.08
N SER A 9 7.91 -18.29 10.03
CA SER A 9 7.95 -19.74 9.79
C SER A 9 6.62 -20.34 9.36
N SER A 10 5.53 -19.55 9.33
CA SER A 10 4.23 -20.04 8.91
C SER A 10 4.25 -20.41 7.43
N PRO A 11 3.64 -21.54 7.01
CA PRO A 11 3.51 -21.88 5.61
C PRO A 11 2.57 -20.88 4.89
N VAL A 12 2.89 -20.54 3.66
CA VAL A 12 2.12 -19.59 2.84
C VAL A 12 0.73 -20.13 2.53
N GLU A 13 0.62 -21.43 2.29
CA GLU A 13 -0.64 -22.17 2.12
C GLU A 13 -0.59 -23.48 2.89
N GLY A 14 -1.76 -24.00 3.29
CA GLY A 14 -1.85 -25.28 3.99
C GLY A 14 -1.21 -26.39 3.15
N GLY A 15 -0.17 -27.03 3.71
CA GLY A 15 0.58 -28.08 3.04
C GLY A 15 1.73 -27.60 2.14
N SER A 16 1.93 -26.27 1.96
CA SER A 16 3.10 -25.73 1.28
C SER A 16 4.35 -25.90 2.13
N LYS A 17 5.49 -26.18 1.48
CA LYS A 17 6.81 -26.12 2.12
C LYS A 17 7.36 -24.68 2.16
N THR A 18 6.83 -23.78 1.32
CA THR A 18 7.23 -22.38 1.26
C THR A 18 6.64 -21.62 2.45
N THR A 19 7.47 -20.94 3.17
CA THR A 19 7.12 -20.12 4.33
C THR A 19 7.11 -18.62 3.96
N TYR A 20 6.59 -17.76 4.84
CA TYR A 20 6.72 -16.31 4.65
C TYR A 20 8.18 -15.86 4.74
N PHE A 21 9.02 -16.56 5.49
CA PHE A 21 10.45 -16.33 5.49
C PHE A 21 11.06 -16.48 4.09
N ASP A 22 10.70 -17.53 3.37
CA ASP A 22 11.19 -17.76 2.00
C ASP A 22 10.77 -16.62 1.05
N LEU A 23 9.53 -16.15 1.18
CA LEU A 23 9.04 -15.02 0.35
C LEU A 23 9.74 -13.72 0.69
N LEU A 24 9.92 -13.43 1.97
CA LEU A 24 10.58 -12.20 2.40
C LEU A 24 12.06 -12.17 2.02
N ARG A 25 12.72 -13.31 1.90
CA ARG A 25 14.10 -13.39 1.38
C ARG A 25 14.23 -12.96 -0.08
N GLU A 26 13.16 -12.98 -0.86
CA GLU A 26 13.19 -12.40 -2.21
C GLU A 26 13.25 -10.85 -2.18
N LEU A 27 12.79 -10.23 -1.06
CA LEU A 27 12.83 -8.78 -0.84
C LEU A 27 14.04 -8.36 0.00
N LEU A 28 14.44 -9.19 0.94
CA LEU A 28 15.52 -9.00 1.91
C LEU A 28 16.51 -10.18 1.74
N PRO A 29 17.45 -10.12 0.79
CA PRO A 29 18.27 -11.28 0.41
C PRO A 29 19.16 -11.84 1.54
N ASP A 30 19.48 -11.01 2.51
CA ASP A 30 20.30 -11.34 3.68
C ASP A 30 19.49 -11.66 4.95
N LEU A 31 18.15 -11.78 4.83
CA LEU A 31 17.27 -12.09 5.95
C LEU A 31 17.70 -13.37 6.67
N GLN A 32 17.91 -13.26 7.97
CA GLN A 32 18.29 -14.35 8.86
C GLN A 32 17.06 -14.93 9.58
N THR A 33 17.22 -16.11 10.15
CA THR A 33 16.15 -16.84 10.86
C THR A 33 15.69 -16.15 12.14
N ASP A 34 16.52 -15.28 12.71
CA ASP A 34 16.20 -14.43 13.86
C ASP A 34 15.48 -13.11 13.47
N ALA A 35 15.06 -13.01 12.21
CA ALA A 35 14.39 -11.84 11.65
C ALA A 35 15.28 -10.59 11.50
N THR A 36 16.61 -10.76 11.46
CA THR A 36 17.53 -9.68 11.12
C THR A 36 17.76 -9.59 9.62
N ALA A 37 17.84 -8.37 9.08
CA ALA A 37 18.20 -8.08 7.70
C ALA A 37 18.90 -6.72 7.64
N HIS A 38 19.81 -6.54 6.68
CA HIS A 38 20.60 -5.32 6.55
C HIS A 38 20.45 -4.66 5.17
N ARG A 39 19.80 -5.34 4.24
CA ARG A 39 19.62 -4.81 2.89
C ARG A 39 18.36 -5.36 2.23
N SER A 40 17.60 -4.46 1.59
CA SER A 40 16.53 -4.86 0.67
C SER A 40 17.03 -4.90 -0.78
N ILE A 41 16.23 -5.49 -1.68
CA ILE A 41 16.37 -5.23 -3.11
C ILE A 41 15.92 -3.78 -3.42
N PRO A 42 16.32 -3.19 -4.54
CA PRO A 42 15.74 -1.93 -5.00
C PRO A 42 14.30 -2.17 -5.49
N PHE A 43 13.37 -1.33 -5.07
CA PHE A 43 11.96 -1.41 -5.45
C PHE A 43 11.63 -0.43 -6.58
N ARG A 44 10.56 -0.73 -7.35
CA ARG A 44 9.90 0.33 -8.12
C ARG A 44 9.24 1.29 -7.14
N SER A 45 9.24 2.57 -7.45
CA SER A 45 8.50 3.55 -6.66
C SER A 45 7.23 3.98 -7.37
N LEU A 46 6.19 4.27 -6.59
CA LEU A 46 4.96 4.86 -7.08
C LEU A 46 5.16 6.34 -7.45
N SER A 47 5.93 7.05 -6.63
CA SER A 47 6.17 8.50 -6.77
C SER A 47 7.26 8.86 -7.78
N GLU A 48 8.14 7.91 -8.13
CA GLU A 48 9.27 8.16 -9.02
C GLU A 48 9.34 7.13 -10.15
N PRO A 49 9.57 7.53 -11.41
CA PRO A 49 9.73 6.60 -12.52
C PRO A 49 11.01 5.75 -12.42
N LEU A 50 11.95 6.15 -11.57
CA LEU A 50 13.19 5.46 -11.28
C LEU A 50 13.01 4.47 -10.12
N LYS A 51 13.79 3.40 -10.11
CA LYS A 51 13.84 2.50 -8.95
C LYS A 51 14.39 3.27 -7.76
N ARG A 52 13.71 3.13 -6.61
CA ARG A 52 14.32 3.55 -5.36
C ARG A 52 15.56 2.73 -5.06
N GLU A 53 16.49 3.35 -4.39
CA GLU A 53 17.64 2.64 -3.82
C GLU A 53 17.17 1.59 -2.82
N ALA A 54 18.01 0.58 -2.60
CA ALA A 54 17.73 -0.41 -1.57
C ALA A 54 17.74 0.25 -0.19
N VAL A 55 16.83 -0.17 0.69
CA VAL A 55 16.92 0.15 2.12
C VAL A 55 18.12 -0.59 2.68
N THR A 56 19.00 0.10 3.40
CA THR A 56 20.23 -0.43 4.00
C THR A 56 20.34 -0.03 5.46
N GLY A 57 21.13 -0.74 6.25
CA GLY A 57 21.24 -0.59 7.71
C GLY A 57 20.56 -1.73 8.43
N ASP A 58 20.41 -1.67 9.75
CA ASP A 58 19.68 -2.68 10.52
C ASP A 58 18.17 -2.48 10.26
N ILE A 59 17.59 -3.37 9.43
CA ILE A 59 16.22 -3.24 8.96
C ILE A 59 15.25 -3.93 9.92
N LYS A 60 14.36 -3.16 10.51
CA LYS A 60 13.13 -3.66 11.14
C LYS A 60 12.05 -3.76 10.09
N PHE A 61 11.25 -4.81 10.16
CA PHE A 61 10.14 -4.96 9.22
C PHE A 61 8.91 -5.59 9.88
N GLU A 62 7.77 -5.22 9.35
CA GLU A 62 6.48 -5.86 9.60
C GLU A 62 5.88 -6.30 8.28
N PHE A 63 5.09 -7.37 8.28
CA PHE A 63 4.40 -7.79 7.07
C PHE A 63 2.99 -8.26 7.35
N ARG A 64 2.11 -8.10 6.34
CA ARG A 64 0.72 -8.57 6.38
C ARG A 64 0.34 -9.21 5.05
N PRO A 65 -0.11 -10.47 5.06
CA PRO A 65 -0.52 -11.17 3.85
C PRO A 65 -1.99 -10.93 3.51
N TYR A 66 -2.28 -10.78 2.21
CA TYR A 66 -3.63 -10.64 1.69
C TYR A 66 -3.82 -11.53 0.46
N ARG A 67 -4.93 -12.28 0.41
CA ARG A 67 -5.32 -13.06 -0.76
C ARG A 67 -6.24 -12.24 -1.64
N PHE A 68 -5.96 -12.21 -2.94
CA PHE A 68 -6.75 -11.44 -3.89
C PHE A 68 -6.84 -12.16 -5.25
N LYS A 69 -7.63 -11.60 -6.16
CA LYS A 69 -7.83 -12.14 -7.51
C LYS A 69 -7.31 -11.16 -8.57
N SER A 70 -6.64 -11.70 -9.57
CA SER A 70 -6.31 -10.98 -10.79
C SER A 70 -6.46 -11.90 -12.00
N ALA A 71 -7.23 -11.47 -12.99
CA ALA A 71 -7.64 -12.28 -14.15
C ALA A 71 -8.21 -13.66 -13.77
N GLY A 72 -8.92 -13.74 -12.64
CA GLY A 72 -9.49 -14.96 -12.08
C GLY A 72 -8.49 -15.88 -11.38
N ARG A 73 -7.21 -15.53 -11.33
CA ARG A 73 -6.19 -16.28 -10.57
C ARG A 73 -6.14 -15.78 -9.13
N ARG A 74 -5.92 -16.70 -8.20
CA ARG A 74 -5.60 -16.34 -6.82
C ARG A 74 -4.12 -15.97 -6.73
N LEU A 75 -3.86 -14.82 -6.15
CA LEU A 75 -2.53 -14.28 -5.89
C LEU A 75 -2.38 -13.96 -4.40
N LEU A 76 -1.15 -13.76 -3.96
CA LEU A 76 -0.80 -13.26 -2.64
C LEU A 76 -0.19 -11.87 -2.78
N LEU A 77 -0.66 -10.94 -1.97
CA LEU A 77 0.00 -9.68 -1.70
C LEU A 77 0.62 -9.75 -0.32
N LEU A 78 1.88 -9.38 -0.20
CA LEU A 78 2.47 -8.98 1.08
C LEU A 78 2.56 -7.46 1.11
N TRP A 79 1.96 -6.85 2.12
CA TRP A 79 2.33 -5.50 2.54
C TRP A 79 3.52 -5.64 3.47
N VAL A 80 4.63 -5.01 3.15
CA VAL A 80 5.86 -5.06 3.95
C VAL A 80 6.29 -3.63 4.26
N ASN A 81 6.25 -3.27 5.54
CA ASN A 81 6.82 -2.03 6.02
C ASN A 81 8.29 -2.29 6.39
N LEU A 82 9.20 -1.52 5.83
CA LEU A 82 10.63 -1.59 6.08
C LEU A 82 11.10 -0.29 6.72
N LYS A 83 11.91 -0.39 7.77
CA LYS A 83 12.51 0.76 8.43
C LYS A 83 13.94 0.44 8.87
N ALA A 84 14.92 1.19 8.38
CA ALA A 84 16.29 1.12 8.89
C ALA A 84 16.39 1.82 10.26
N ASP A 85 17.22 1.29 11.17
CA ASP A 85 17.37 1.87 12.51
C ASP A 85 18.01 3.26 12.49
N ASP A 86 18.78 3.58 11.44
CA ASP A 86 19.41 4.88 11.21
C ASP A 86 18.54 5.82 10.36
N ALA A 87 17.31 5.40 10.04
CA ALA A 87 16.36 6.25 9.31
C ALA A 87 16.19 7.58 10.04
N ASN A 88 16.62 8.65 9.38
CA ASN A 88 16.61 9.97 9.95
C ASN A 88 15.17 10.48 10.08
N GLU A 89 14.70 10.66 11.32
CA GLU A 89 13.33 11.14 11.59
C GLU A 89 13.04 12.53 10.98
N GLY A 90 14.08 13.26 10.58
CA GLY A 90 13.99 14.58 9.98
C GLY A 90 13.76 14.61 8.47
N THR A 91 14.16 13.57 7.76
CA THR A 91 13.96 13.45 6.31
C THR A 91 12.93 12.36 6.03
N PRO A 92 11.71 12.73 5.60
CA PRO A 92 10.74 11.72 5.16
C PRO A 92 11.39 10.90 4.03
N TYR A 93 11.31 9.57 4.13
CA TYR A 93 11.66 8.58 3.10
C TYR A 93 13.07 7.98 3.09
N GLU A 94 14.08 8.55 3.70
CA GLU A 94 15.38 7.90 3.78
C GLU A 94 15.31 6.72 4.77
N GLY A 95 15.70 5.54 4.31
CA GLY A 95 15.72 4.32 5.13
C GLY A 95 14.37 3.68 5.41
N GLU A 96 13.26 4.13 4.79
CA GLU A 96 11.94 3.54 4.96
C GLU A 96 11.30 3.17 3.61
N ALA A 97 10.51 2.09 3.57
CA ALA A 97 9.67 1.73 2.42
C ALA A 97 8.41 1.00 2.87
N ASP A 98 7.30 1.26 2.18
CA ASP A 98 6.04 0.50 2.28
C ASP A 98 5.85 -0.28 0.99
N VAL A 99 6.19 -1.57 1.01
CA VAL A 99 6.27 -2.39 -0.19
C VAL A 99 5.04 -3.25 -0.36
N LEU A 100 4.41 -3.17 -1.52
CA LEU A 100 3.44 -4.15 -1.99
C LEU A 100 4.15 -5.19 -2.85
N ALA A 101 4.35 -6.39 -2.32
CA ALA A 101 4.95 -7.50 -3.04
C ALA A 101 3.88 -8.49 -3.48
N VAL A 102 3.80 -8.77 -4.78
CA VAL A 102 2.81 -9.66 -5.39
C VAL A 102 3.45 -10.98 -5.76
N TYR A 103 2.85 -12.07 -5.30
CA TYR A 103 3.31 -13.42 -5.58
C TYR A 103 2.25 -14.24 -6.33
N SER A 104 2.71 -15.06 -7.28
CA SER A 104 1.87 -16.11 -7.85
C SER A 104 1.69 -17.23 -6.82
N LEU A 105 0.50 -17.82 -6.78
CA LEU A 105 0.22 -19.02 -5.99
C LEU A 105 0.08 -20.20 -6.94
N GLY A 106 0.96 -21.19 -6.80
CA GLY A 106 1.01 -22.38 -7.61
C GLY A 106 1.97 -23.40 -7.02
N PRO A 107 2.39 -24.44 -7.77
CA PRO A 107 3.38 -25.41 -7.30
C PRO A 107 4.69 -24.75 -6.87
N HIS A 108 5.04 -23.66 -7.54
CA HIS A 108 6.15 -22.78 -7.16
C HIS A 108 5.60 -21.37 -6.96
N ILE A 109 5.78 -20.84 -5.76
CA ILE A 109 5.43 -19.46 -5.43
C ILE A 109 6.56 -18.58 -5.94
N THR A 110 6.25 -17.54 -6.71
CA THR A 110 7.26 -16.65 -7.32
C THR A 110 6.84 -15.20 -7.17
N LEU A 111 7.80 -14.34 -6.87
CA LEU A 111 7.60 -12.89 -6.88
C LEU A 111 7.31 -12.42 -8.31
N LEU A 112 6.19 -11.74 -8.49
CA LEU A 112 5.77 -11.17 -9.75
C LEU A 112 6.16 -9.71 -9.86
N ASP A 113 5.96 -8.94 -8.78
CA ASP A 113 6.27 -7.51 -8.71
C ASP A 113 6.44 -7.06 -7.26
N ALA A 114 7.24 -6.01 -7.06
CA ALA A 114 7.39 -5.32 -5.80
C ALA A 114 7.41 -3.81 -6.04
N LEU A 115 6.47 -3.10 -5.42
CA LEU A 115 6.25 -1.67 -5.58
C LEU A 115 6.30 -0.99 -4.22
N ASP A 116 7.20 -0.03 -4.04
CA ASP A 116 7.16 0.87 -2.90
C ASP A 116 6.08 1.92 -3.14
N VAL A 117 5.08 1.90 -2.26
CA VAL A 117 3.91 2.80 -2.32
C VAL A 117 4.00 3.96 -1.32
N LYS A 118 5.12 4.05 -0.60
CA LYS A 118 5.34 5.14 0.34
C LYS A 118 5.57 6.45 -0.41
N THR A 119 4.64 7.37 -0.28
CA THR A 119 4.74 8.72 -0.83
C THR A 119 4.83 9.79 0.25
N ASP A 120 4.51 9.43 1.51
CA ASP A 120 4.62 10.31 2.67
C ASP A 120 4.82 9.53 3.99
N ARG A 121 4.83 10.22 5.14
CA ARG A 121 5.13 9.66 6.47
C ARG A 121 4.21 8.51 6.85
N PHE A 122 2.93 8.63 6.55
CA PHE A 122 1.92 7.63 6.90
C PHE A 122 1.32 7.06 5.63
N THR A 123 1.55 5.78 5.41
CA THR A 123 1.00 5.04 4.28
C THR A 123 0.18 3.86 4.79
N GLY A 124 -0.95 3.59 4.18
CA GLY A 124 -1.84 2.52 4.61
C GLY A 124 -2.88 2.16 3.55
N PHE A 125 -3.74 1.20 3.88
CA PHE A 125 -4.92 0.91 3.06
C PHE A 125 -6.08 1.83 3.42
N TRP A 126 -6.74 2.36 2.40
CA TRP A 126 -7.91 3.23 2.56
C TRP A 126 -9.00 2.56 3.41
N GLN A 127 -9.42 3.22 4.48
CA GLN A 127 -10.44 2.75 5.42
C GLN A 127 -10.14 1.35 6.01
N ASP A 128 -8.87 1.01 6.21
CA ASP A 128 -8.42 -0.32 6.68
C ASP A 128 -8.95 -1.49 5.83
N ARG A 129 -9.33 -1.20 4.59
CA ARG A 129 -9.81 -2.19 3.64
C ARG A 129 -8.78 -2.42 2.55
N PRO A 130 -8.03 -3.52 2.62
CA PRO A 130 -6.96 -3.79 1.66
C PRO A 130 -7.49 -4.03 0.24
N LEU A 131 -8.72 -4.56 0.11
CA LEU A 131 -9.25 -5.01 -1.17
C LEU A 131 -10.51 -4.24 -1.56
N PHE A 132 -10.54 -3.81 -2.82
CA PHE A 132 -11.71 -3.28 -3.50
C PHE A 132 -12.05 -4.19 -4.70
N PRO A 133 -13.20 -4.89 -4.70
CA PRO A 133 -13.57 -5.75 -5.81
C PRO A 133 -13.91 -4.92 -7.04
N LEU A 134 -13.16 -5.13 -8.12
CA LEU A 134 -13.46 -4.53 -9.42
C LEU A 134 -14.55 -5.31 -10.12
N ASP A 135 -14.47 -6.64 -10.10
CA ASP A 135 -15.44 -7.58 -10.64
C ASP A 135 -15.29 -8.97 -9.97
N SER A 136 -15.92 -10.01 -10.50
CA SER A 136 -15.83 -11.37 -9.94
C SER A 136 -14.42 -12.00 -10.08
N ARG A 137 -13.57 -11.45 -10.95
CA ARG A 137 -12.25 -11.98 -11.32
C ARG A 137 -11.07 -11.10 -10.89
N ASN A 138 -11.32 -9.85 -10.52
CA ASN A 138 -10.30 -8.86 -10.27
C ASN A 138 -10.58 -8.07 -9.00
N ASP A 139 -9.57 -7.92 -8.18
CA ASP A 139 -9.53 -7.04 -7.04
C ASP A 139 -8.50 -5.91 -7.28
N ALA A 140 -8.76 -4.76 -6.73
CA ALA A 140 -7.83 -3.63 -6.64
C ALA A 140 -7.47 -3.36 -5.19
N PHE A 141 -6.45 -2.54 -4.99
CA PHE A 141 -6.01 -2.03 -3.70
C PHE A 141 -6.15 -0.52 -3.73
N ILE A 142 -6.63 0.06 -2.63
CA ILE A 142 -6.62 1.51 -2.47
C ILE A 142 -5.68 1.81 -1.33
N VAL A 143 -4.56 2.42 -1.66
CA VAL A 143 -3.56 2.88 -0.70
C VAL A 143 -3.68 4.40 -0.54
N TYR A 144 -3.32 4.90 0.62
CA TYR A 144 -3.22 6.33 0.86
C TYR A 144 -1.92 6.64 1.56
N SER A 145 -1.41 7.81 1.31
CA SER A 145 -0.33 8.43 2.08
C SER A 145 -0.81 9.78 2.59
N THR A 146 -0.53 10.05 3.86
CA THR A 146 -0.98 11.28 4.50
C THR A 146 0.21 12.16 4.82
N HIS A 147 0.08 13.43 4.43
CA HIS A 147 0.93 14.50 4.90
C HIS A 147 0.14 15.44 5.82
N TRP A 148 0.78 15.88 6.88
CA TRP A 148 0.19 16.84 7.79
C TRP A 148 1.21 17.93 8.11
N ASN A 149 0.81 19.19 7.96
CA ASN A 149 1.64 20.35 8.25
C ASN A 149 0.77 21.50 8.75
N ALA A 150 1.03 21.99 9.96
CA ALA A 150 0.54 23.25 10.53
C ALA A 150 -0.96 23.57 10.26
N GLY A 151 -1.86 22.58 10.39
CA GLY A 151 -3.31 22.75 10.21
C GLY A 151 -3.82 22.43 8.81
N GLU A 152 -2.94 22.00 7.91
CA GLU A 152 -3.29 21.44 6.62
C GLU A 152 -2.96 19.96 6.57
N SER A 153 -3.88 19.13 6.12
CA SER A 153 -3.61 17.74 5.79
C SER A 153 -4.01 17.43 4.37
N TYR A 154 -3.25 16.59 3.72
CA TYR A 154 -3.63 16.04 2.44
C TYR A 154 -3.31 14.55 2.38
N ASN A 155 -4.18 13.86 1.65
CA ASN A 155 -4.03 12.45 1.41
C ASN A 155 -3.85 12.23 -0.09
N ASP A 156 -2.82 11.52 -0.46
CA ASP A 156 -2.66 10.99 -1.81
C ASP A 156 -3.22 9.58 -1.85
N LEU A 157 -4.28 9.37 -2.64
CA LEU A 157 -4.90 8.07 -2.84
C LEU A 157 -4.52 7.49 -4.18
N GLU A 158 -4.01 6.26 -4.14
CA GLU A 158 -3.71 5.47 -5.31
C GLU A 158 -4.56 4.21 -5.34
N MET A 159 -5.30 4.03 -6.44
CA MET A 159 -5.95 2.75 -6.71
C MET A 159 -5.05 1.92 -7.61
N LEU A 160 -4.60 0.80 -7.10
CA LEU A 160 -3.68 -0.13 -7.76
C LEU A 160 -4.38 -1.44 -8.11
N PHE A 161 -4.00 -2.05 -9.21
CA PHE A 161 -4.39 -3.42 -9.51
C PHE A 161 -3.25 -4.17 -10.20
N VAL A 162 -3.37 -5.49 -10.29
CA VAL A 162 -2.37 -6.32 -10.96
C VAL A 162 -2.81 -6.64 -12.39
N ASP A 163 -2.03 -6.19 -13.38
CA ASP A 163 -2.20 -6.55 -14.78
C ASP A 163 -0.93 -7.21 -15.30
N ALA A 164 -1.08 -8.40 -15.89
CA ALA A 164 0.04 -9.21 -16.38
C ALA A 164 1.18 -9.40 -15.35
N GLY A 165 0.81 -9.58 -14.07
CA GLY A 165 1.75 -9.79 -12.98
C GLY A 165 2.41 -8.50 -12.44
N ARG A 166 2.00 -7.32 -12.90
CA ARG A 166 2.55 -6.03 -12.43
C ARG A 166 1.49 -5.16 -11.76
N LEU A 167 1.86 -4.54 -10.68
CA LEU A 167 1.07 -3.48 -10.03
C LEU A 167 1.07 -2.23 -10.92
N LYS A 168 -0.14 -1.74 -11.20
CA LYS A 168 -0.38 -0.54 -12.01
C LYS A 168 -1.38 0.36 -11.31
N THR A 169 -1.14 1.64 -11.35
CA THR A 169 -2.11 2.66 -10.95
C THR A 169 -3.21 2.75 -12.00
N ILE A 170 -4.46 2.72 -11.57
CA ILE A 170 -5.65 2.94 -12.41
C ILE A 170 -6.38 4.21 -12.08
N ALA A 171 -6.17 4.76 -10.91
CA ALA A 171 -6.66 6.07 -10.50
C ALA A 171 -5.75 6.63 -9.41
N ASN A 172 -5.52 7.93 -9.49
CA ASN A 172 -4.88 8.72 -8.45
C ASN A 172 -5.82 9.85 -8.07
N ARG A 173 -5.92 10.16 -6.79
CA ARG A 173 -6.68 11.27 -6.29
C ARG A 173 -6.02 11.90 -5.08
N PHE A 174 -5.73 13.16 -5.21
CA PHE A 174 -5.30 13.99 -4.11
C PHE A 174 -6.52 14.51 -3.35
N ILE A 175 -6.57 14.33 -2.04
CA ILE A 175 -7.60 14.83 -1.14
C ILE A 175 -6.97 15.88 -0.26
N TYR A 176 -7.58 17.04 -0.23
CA TYR A 176 -7.13 18.14 0.59
C TYR A 176 -8.10 18.38 1.75
N GLU A 177 -7.57 18.40 2.95
CA GLU A 177 -8.27 18.76 4.16
C GLU A 177 -7.62 20.01 4.74
N THR A 178 -8.35 21.11 4.90
CA THR A 178 -7.83 22.29 5.59
C THR A 178 -8.66 22.56 6.83
N GLN A 179 -7.96 22.81 7.92
CA GLN A 179 -8.49 23.40 9.14
C GLN A 179 -8.03 24.85 9.22
N ALA A 180 -8.59 25.70 8.36
CA ALA A 180 -8.34 27.14 8.45
C ALA A 180 -9.39 27.81 9.33
N CYS A 181 -8.98 28.87 10.01
CA CYS A 181 -9.89 29.75 10.77
C CYS A 181 -11.16 30.10 9.97
N GLY A 182 -12.32 29.71 10.48
CA GLY A 182 -13.63 30.05 9.91
C GLY A 182 -14.16 29.12 8.83
N ALA A 183 -13.37 28.16 8.31
CA ALA A 183 -13.90 27.18 7.36
C ALA A 183 -13.07 25.89 7.35
N ASN A 184 -13.71 24.79 7.69
CA ASN A 184 -13.17 23.45 7.52
C ASN A 184 -13.78 22.79 6.30
N PHE A 185 -12.95 22.16 5.49
CA PHE A 185 -13.41 21.40 4.32
C PHE A 185 -13.14 19.92 4.56
N ASP A 186 -14.18 19.09 4.55
CA ASP A 186 -14.07 17.64 4.56
C ASP A 186 -14.34 17.11 3.15
N GLU A 187 -13.38 16.45 2.55
CA GLU A 187 -13.57 15.71 1.31
C GLU A 187 -13.71 14.22 1.61
N THR A 188 -14.78 13.60 1.14
CA THR A 188 -14.98 12.16 1.25
C THR A 188 -15.10 11.52 -0.10
N LEU A 189 -14.45 10.37 -0.28
CA LEU A 189 -14.47 9.60 -1.51
C LEU A 189 -15.27 8.31 -1.33
N SER A 190 -15.93 7.92 -2.40
CA SER A 190 -16.47 6.58 -2.54
C SER A 190 -16.22 6.05 -3.95
N PHE A 191 -15.95 4.76 -4.04
CA PHE A 191 -15.58 4.10 -5.28
C PHE A 191 -16.66 3.09 -5.66
N ARG A 192 -16.94 2.96 -6.96
CA ARG A 192 -17.83 1.95 -7.50
C ARG A 192 -17.29 1.43 -8.83
N ALA A 193 -17.10 0.12 -8.92
CA ALA A 193 -16.81 -0.54 -10.19
C ALA A 193 -18.10 -0.91 -10.91
N VAL A 194 -18.14 -0.71 -12.24
CA VAL A 194 -19.29 -1.05 -13.09
C VAL A 194 -18.77 -1.78 -14.31
N ALA A 195 -19.32 -2.96 -14.56
CA ALA A 195 -18.97 -3.75 -15.74
C ALA A 195 -19.17 -2.91 -17.02
N ASP A 196 -18.22 -3.02 -17.94
CA ASP A 196 -18.26 -2.39 -19.25
C ASP A 196 -18.16 -3.47 -20.32
N ALA A 197 -19.25 -3.73 -21.00
CA ALA A 197 -19.40 -4.84 -21.94
C ALA A 197 -18.41 -4.81 -23.12
N GLY A 198 -17.80 -3.68 -23.41
CA GLY A 198 -16.82 -3.55 -24.51
C GLY A 198 -15.35 -3.58 -24.04
N ASN A 199 -15.09 -3.62 -22.74
CA ASN A 199 -13.75 -3.50 -22.20
C ASN A 199 -13.32 -4.70 -21.35
N LYS A 200 -12.00 -4.97 -21.36
CA LYS A 200 -11.39 -6.02 -20.56
C LYS A 200 -11.59 -5.80 -19.04
N TYR A 201 -11.67 -4.53 -18.63
CA TYR A 201 -11.79 -4.11 -17.24
C TYR A 201 -13.04 -3.26 -17.01
N PRO A 202 -13.63 -3.29 -15.80
CA PRO A 202 -14.75 -2.43 -15.45
C PRO A 202 -14.33 -0.97 -15.40
N LYS A 203 -15.28 -0.07 -15.56
CA LYS A 203 -15.10 1.34 -15.25
C LYS A 203 -15.18 1.54 -13.74
N VAL A 204 -14.27 2.35 -13.20
CA VAL A 204 -14.30 2.78 -11.81
C VAL A 204 -14.82 4.21 -11.76
N PHE A 205 -15.91 4.40 -11.03
CA PHE A 205 -16.46 5.72 -10.73
C PHE A 205 -15.99 6.15 -9.36
N VAL A 206 -15.45 7.35 -9.29
CA VAL A 206 -15.05 8.01 -8.05
C VAL A 206 -16.08 9.10 -7.78
N LYS A 207 -16.83 9.00 -6.67
CA LYS A 207 -17.71 10.05 -6.20
C LYS A 207 -16.99 10.85 -5.13
N VAL A 208 -16.84 12.12 -5.38
CA VAL A 208 -16.27 13.10 -4.45
C VAL A 208 -17.42 13.85 -3.78
N ARG A 209 -17.38 13.93 -2.45
CA ARG A 209 -18.27 14.77 -1.66
C ARG A 209 -17.42 15.75 -0.86
N LEU A 210 -17.58 17.03 -1.15
CA LEU A 210 -16.95 18.11 -0.40
C LEU A 210 -18.00 18.71 0.54
N VAL A 211 -17.67 18.80 1.81
CA VAL A 211 -18.49 19.42 2.85
C VAL A 211 -17.71 20.58 3.45
N LYS A 212 -18.23 21.78 3.31
CA LYS A 212 -17.73 22.93 4.04
C LYS A 212 -18.43 23.00 5.40
N LYS A 213 -17.66 22.99 6.47
CA LYS A 213 -18.12 23.27 7.83
C LYS A 213 -17.61 24.66 8.22
N THR A 214 -18.52 25.54 8.65
CA THR A 214 -18.15 26.83 9.25
C THR A 214 -18.11 26.64 10.75
N ASP A 215 -16.97 26.80 11.36
CA ASP A 215 -16.81 26.83 12.82
C ASP A 215 -16.29 28.20 13.19
N GLU A 216 -17.21 29.07 13.61
CA GLU A 216 -16.89 30.44 14.03
C GLU A 216 -16.13 30.47 15.36
N ALA A 217 -16.25 29.40 16.19
CA ALA A 217 -15.61 29.33 17.50
C ALA A 217 -14.11 28.97 17.42
N ALA A 218 -13.65 28.37 16.33
CA ALA A 218 -12.25 27.95 16.19
C ALA A 218 -11.24 29.09 16.01
N CYS A 219 -11.72 30.33 15.86
CA CYS A 219 -10.88 31.50 15.57
C CYS A 219 -10.64 32.42 16.75
N GLU A 220 -11.13 32.08 17.95
CA GLU A 220 -11.02 32.99 19.11
C GLU A 220 -9.72 32.88 19.88
N HIS A 221 -8.83 31.96 19.49
CA HIS A 221 -7.48 31.86 20.10
C HIS A 221 -6.41 31.80 19.01
N PRO A 222 -5.65 32.91 18.80
CA PRO A 222 -4.46 32.92 17.93
C PRO A 222 -3.31 32.12 18.54
#